data_dc6f4e90f310999c6e3f323477851f5c
#
_entry.id   dc6f4e90f310999c6e3f323477851f5c
#
_cell.length_a   1.000
_cell.length_b   1.000
_cell.length_c   1.000
_cell.angle_alpha   90.00
_cell.angle_beta   90.00
_cell.angle_gamma   90.00
#
_symmetry.space_group_name_H-M   'P 1'
#
loop_
_entity.id
_entity.type
_entity.pdbx_description
1 polymer ?
#
loop_
_entity_poly.entity_id
_entity_poly.type
_entity_poly.pdbx_seq_one_letter_code
_entity_poly.pdbx_strand_id
1 'polypeptide(L)'
;MASDPAPPVSSSGQRVRWLDGIKGLAILWIAYFHCYEAYINKRLPSPIGPHYFARFIQQAAPQSAAALVACTGKAIFAAIAGVGFHAVGVFIVMSGFGLCLSLARTGGPRDGWAGWYRSRLLRLFPMYWAAHLLYLVSPFQARLEPIDYRFILSFFGDRVIPIYFMFYYLNPAWWYFGLILELYLVFPILFALMRKLGPGWFLALCAVETIVSRYLVIFVFKTSGYYLLGAFFGCRLWEFALGMVVGTWYWHDRARADARILSFGGLVAGVAIYTAGLYSYDYSPAYTLTDGLIGTGLFLILAQIAWQTRWFPRCEAAVAYVGIYSYGFYLVHQPYAIYFGSRVRWMSMWEFAIAALPLIALLAFTASWFERAVNAIFDRVLERPGRATPASGSGAIRAASGR
;
A
#
# COMPACT_ATOMS: atom_id res chain seq x y z
N MET A 1 -44.11 -6.40 -16.84
CA MET A 1 -42.92 -5.90 -16.15
C MET A 1 -42.92 -6.51 -14.76
N ALA A 2 -42.23 -7.63 -14.61
CA ALA A 2 -42.07 -8.30 -13.31
C ALA A 2 -40.93 -7.61 -12.57
N SER A 3 -41.20 -7.15 -11.36
CA SER A 3 -40.20 -6.57 -10.45
C SER A 3 -39.21 -7.64 -10.05
N ASP A 4 -37.94 -7.48 -10.40
CA ASP A 4 -36.85 -8.30 -9.89
C ASP A 4 -36.88 -8.33 -8.36
N PRO A 5 -36.75 -9.52 -7.74
CA PRO A 5 -36.70 -9.63 -6.29
C PRO A 5 -35.43 -8.91 -5.78
N ALA A 6 -35.59 -8.03 -4.78
CA ALA A 6 -34.49 -7.38 -4.11
C ALA A 6 -33.47 -8.43 -3.64
N PRO A 7 -32.16 -8.21 -3.85
CA PRO A 7 -31.14 -9.15 -3.41
C PRO A 7 -31.21 -9.32 -1.89
N PRO A 8 -30.95 -10.53 -1.37
CA PRO A 8 -31.03 -10.80 0.06
C PRO A 8 -30.09 -9.88 0.82
N VAL A 9 -30.61 -9.20 1.83
CA VAL A 9 -29.87 -8.37 2.77
C VAL A 9 -28.86 -9.27 3.49
N SER A 10 -27.66 -9.41 2.89
CA SER A 10 -26.53 -10.06 3.55
C SER A 10 -26.16 -9.23 4.77
N SER A 11 -25.87 -9.88 5.89
CA SER A 11 -25.42 -9.35 7.18
C SER A 11 -24.35 -8.22 6.99
N SER A 12 -24.81 -6.99 6.87
CA SER A 12 -24.11 -5.84 6.29
C SER A 12 -23.13 -5.14 7.23
N GLY A 13 -22.53 -5.89 8.15
CA GLY A 13 -21.56 -5.34 9.12
C GLY A 13 -20.21 -6.06 9.17
N GLN A 14 -20.09 -7.22 8.59
CA GLN A 14 -18.89 -8.04 8.80
C GLN A 14 -17.70 -7.52 7.97
N ARG A 15 -16.67 -7.09 8.69
CA ARG A 15 -15.39 -6.64 8.13
C ARG A 15 -14.72 -7.79 7.38
N VAL A 16 -14.21 -7.52 6.19
CA VAL A 16 -13.57 -8.54 5.36
C VAL A 16 -12.12 -8.69 5.77
N ARG A 17 -11.80 -9.74 6.52
CA ARG A 17 -10.48 -9.92 7.15
C ARG A 17 -9.33 -9.97 6.15
N TRP A 18 -9.48 -10.67 5.01
CA TRP A 18 -8.40 -10.75 4.03
C TRP A 18 -8.05 -9.40 3.38
N LEU A 19 -9.01 -8.45 3.28
CA LEU A 19 -8.72 -7.09 2.82
C LEU A 19 -7.86 -6.31 3.81
N ASP A 20 -8.11 -6.46 5.11
CA ASP A 20 -7.21 -5.89 6.13
C ASP A 20 -5.87 -6.63 6.12
N GLY A 21 -5.88 -7.95 5.90
CA GLY A 21 -4.68 -8.77 5.74
C GLY A 21 -3.77 -8.28 4.63
N ILE A 22 -4.31 -7.99 3.43
CA ILE A 22 -3.53 -7.42 2.32
C ILE A 22 -2.82 -6.13 2.73
N LYS A 23 -3.54 -5.19 3.34
CA LYS A 23 -2.96 -3.91 3.79
C LYS A 23 -1.86 -4.12 4.83
N GLY A 24 -2.07 -5.06 5.76
CA GLY A 24 -1.08 -5.41 6.78
C GLY A 24 0.18 -6.00 6.18
N LEU A 25 0.07 -6.98 5.29
CA LEU A 25 1.21 -7.57 4.59
C LEU A 25 1.96 -6.52 3.76
N ALA A 26 1.23 -5.71 3.01
CA ALA A 26 1.81 -4.68 2.15
C ALA A 26 2.63 -3.65 2.96
N ILE A 27 2.08 -3.11 4.06
CA ILE A 27 2.80 -2.08 4.84
C ILE A 27 3.98 -2.67 5.62
N LEU A 28 3.85 -3.89 6.14
CA LEU A 28 4.96 -4.58 6.78
C LEU A 28 6.12 -4.80 5.79
N TRP A 29 5.81 -5.18 4.56
CA TRP A 29 6.81 -5.38 3.52
C TRP A 29 7.46 -4.07 3.08
N ILE A 30 6.70 -2.98 2.92
CA ILE A 30 7.25 -1.64 2.64
C ILE A 30 8.18 -1.19 3.77
N ALA A 31 7.79 -1.36 5.03
CA ALA A 31 8.64 -1.00 6.17
C ALA A 31 9.92 -1.83 6.21
N TYR A 32 9.80 -3.13 5.93
CA TYR A 32 10.96 -4.03 5.83
C TYR A 32 11.90 -3.61 4.70
N PHE A 33 11.35 -3.24 3.54
CA PHE A 33 12.11 -2.73 2.41
C PHE A 33 12.94 -1.49 2.80
N HIS A 34 12.34 -0.49 3.45
CA HIS A 34 13.08 0.71 3.84
C HIS A 34 14.19 0.43 4.87
N CYS A 35 13.94 -0.50 5.79
CA CYS A 35 14.97 -0.98 6.72
C CYS A 35 16.10 -1.71 5.97
N TYR A 36 15.75 -2.59 5.03
CA TYR A 36 16.70 -3.34 4.20
C TYR A 36 17.51 -2.41 3.29
N GLU A 37 16.89 -1.45 2.61
CA GLU A 37 17.57 -0.50 1.74
C GLU A 37 18.63 0.30 2.52
N ALA A 38 18.30 0.77 3.72
CA ALA A 38 19.22 1.47 4.60
C ALA A 38 20.35 0.57 5.13
N TYR A 39 20.05 -0.70 5.42
CA TYR A 39 21.02 -1.72 5.82
C TYR A 39 21.99 -2.03 4.69
N ILE A 40 21.47 -2.31 3.48
CA ILE A 40 22.32 -2.75 2.36
C ILE A 40 23.13 -1.61 1.76
N ASN A 41 22.60 -0.37 1.80
CA ASN A 41 23.29 0.85 1.35
C ASN A 41 23.99 0.69 0.00
N LYS A 42 23.28 0.22 -1.02
CA LYS A 42 23.77 0.00 -2.40
C LYS A 42 24.92 -1.03 -2.54
N ARG A 43 25.22 -1.83 -1.52
CA ARG A 43 26.30 -2.85 -1.57
C ARG A 43 25.98 -4.05 -2.48
N LEU A 44 24.70 -4.23 -2.83
CA LEU A 44 24.23 -5.33 -3.67
C LEU A 44 23.57 -4.79 -4.94
N PRO A 45 23.48 -5.60 -6.01
CA PRO A 45 22.76 -5.24 -7.22
C PRO A 45 21.29 -4.98 -6.93
N SER A 46 20.68 -4.07 -7.70
CA SER A 46 19.23 -3.87 -7.66
C SER A 46 18.52 -5.17 -8.05
N PRO A 47 17.47 -5.58 -7.30
CA PRO A 47 16.72 -6.81 -7.58
C PRO A 47 15.80 -6.70 -8.80
N ILE A 48 15.84 -5.57 -9.49
CA ILE A 48 15.02 -5.32 -10.68
C ILE A 48 15.80 -5.79 -11.91
N GLY A 49 15.08 -6.43 -12.83
CA GLY A 49 15.59 -6.87 -14.12
C GLY A 49 16.04 -8.33 -14.20
N PRO A 50 16.05 -8.92 -15.42
CA PRO A 50 16.24 -10.35 -15.64
C PRO A 50 17.63 -10.86 -15.28
N HIS A 51 18.63 -9.99 -15.26
CA HIS A 51 20.01 -10.38 -14.96
C HIS A 51 20.40 -10.26 -13.47
N TYR A 52 19.45 -10.03 -12.58
CA TYR A 52 19.73 -9.83 -11.16
C TYR A 52 20.52 -10.98 -10.52
N PHE A 53 20.05 -12.21 -10.68
CA PHE A 53 20.72 -13.38 -10.09
C PHE A 53 22.13 -13.58 -10.64
N ALA A 54 22.31 -13.41 -11.94
CA ALA A 54 23.64 -13.52 -12.57
C ALA A 54 24.60 -12.46 -12.01
N ARG A 55 24.15 -11.20 -11.92
CA ARG A 55 24.96 -10.10 -11.33
C ARG A 55 25.30 -10.35 -9.87
N PHE A 56 24.32 -10.86 -9.09
CA PHE A 56 24.53 -11.16 -7.67
C PHE A 56 25.57 -12.27 -7.48
N ILE A 57 25.44 -13.38 -8.23
CA ILE A 57 26.38 -14.51 -8.18
C ILE A 57 27.79 -14.09 -8.67
N GLN A 58 27.86 -13.32 -9.76
CA GLN A 58 29.13 -12.79 -10.26
C GLN A 58 29.85 -11.91 -9.23
N GLN A 59 29.11 -11.02 -8.54
CA GLN A 59 29.69 -10.16 -7.51
C GLN A 59 30.14 -10.97 -6.27
N ALA A 60 29.39 -12.01 -5.90
CA ALA A 60 29.72 -12.85 -4.73
C ALA A 60 30.83 -13.86 -5.01
N ALA A 61 31.07 -14.23 -6.30
CA ALA A 61 32.11 -15.17 -6.76
C ALA A 61 32.26 -16.45 -5.90
N PRO A 62 31.20 -17.26 -5.72
CA PRO A 62 31.24 -18.42 -4.85
C PRO A 62 32.23 -19.50 -5.37
N GLN A 63 33.12 -19.99 -4.50
CA GLN A 63 34.19 -20.90 -4.88
C GLN A 63 33.84 -22.41 -4.69
N SER A 64 32.65 -22.73 -4.21
CA SER A 64 32.16 -24.08 -4.01
C SER A 64 30.67 -24.22 -4.23
N ALA A 65 30.16 -25.43 -4.44
CA ALA A 65 28.74 -25.69 -4.57
C ALA A 65 27.97 -25.27 -3.30
N ALA A 66 28.48 -25.50 -2.11
CA ALA A 66 27.87 -25.03 -0.86
C ALA A 66 27.81 -23.49 -0.79
N ALA A 67 28.89 -22.82 -1.20
CA ALA A 67 28.91 -21.36 -1.28
C ALA A 67 27.91 -20.82 -2.32
N LEU A 68 27.73 -21.51 -3.44
CA LEU A 68 26.72 -21.15 -4.45
C LEU A 68 25.29 -21.28 -3.92
N VAL A 69 24.96 -22.35 -3.22
CA VAL A 69 23.64 -22.53 -2.58
C VAL A 69 23.39 -21.42 -1.55
N ALA A 70 24.35 -21.13 -0.68
CA ALA A 70 24.24 -20.06 0.29
C ALA A 70 24.11 -18.67 -0.37
N CYS A 71 24.86 -18.43 -1.46
CA CYS A 71 24.77 -17.21 -2.27
C CYS A 71 23.38 -17.06 -2.91
N THR A 72 22.84 -18.13 -3.49
CA THR A 72 21.50 -18.14 -4.09
C THR A 72 20.42 -17.85 -3.04
N GLY A 73 20.52 -18.42 -1.84
CA GLY A 73 19.63 -18.12 -0.73
C GLY A 73 19.65 -16.63 -0.34
N LYS A 74 20.86 -16.03 -0.26
CA LYS A 74 21.02 -14.60 -0.02
C LYS A 74 20.43 -13.74 -1.16
N ALA A 75 20.60 -14.16 -2.41
CA ALA A 75 20.05 -13.46 -3.57
C ALA A 75 18.51 -13.47 -3.55
N ILE A 76 17.89 -14.62 -3.25
CA ILE A 76 16.43 -14.72 -3.11
C ILE A 76 15.91 -13.81 -1.98
N PHE A 77 16.53 -13.87 -0.81
CA PHE A 77 16.18 -13.00 0.31
C PHE A 77 16.30 -11.51 -0.08
N ALA A 78 17.44 -11.13 -0.68
CA ALA A 78 17.69 -9.76 -1.10
C ALA A 78 16.69 -9.28 -2.19
N ALA A 79 16.30 -10.18 -3.12
CA ALA A 79 15.25 -9.88 -4.10
C ALA A 79 13.92 -9.59 -3.41
N ILE A 80 13.46 -10.49 -2.53
CA ILE A 80 12.17 -10.32 -1.82
C ILE A 80 12.21 -9.05 -0.95
N ALA A 81 13.26 -8.82 -0.17
CA ALA A 81 13.39 -7.64 0.67
C ALA A 81 13.47 -6.35 -0.17
N GLY A 82 14.20 -6.39 -1.29
CA GLY A 82 14.48 -5.22 -2.12
C GLY A 82 13.33 -4.76 -3.03
N VAL A 83 12.30 -5.60 -3.27
CA VAL A 83 11.13 -5.21 -4.09
C VAL A 83 9.91 -4.82 -3.24
N GLY A 84 10.05 -4.66 -1.93
CA GLY A 84 8.92 -4.34 -1.04
C GLY A 84 8.20 -3.03 -1.38
N PHE A 85 8.85 -2.08 -2.04
CA PHE A 85 8.22 -0.84 -2.52
C PHE A 85 7.13 -1.08 -3.57
N HIS A 86 7.12 -2.20 -4.27
CA HIS A 86 6.05 -2.59 -5.20
C HIS A 86 4.68 -2.69 -4.51
N ALA A 87 4.66 -2.96 -3.21
CA ALA A 87 3.43 -3.06 -2.44
C ALA A 87 2.65 -1.73 -2.34
N VAL A 88 3.26 -0.60 -2.72
CA VAL A 88 2.54 0.69 -2.85
C VAL A 88 1.44 0.60 -3.90
N GLY A 89 1.66 -0.09 -5.04
CA GLY A 89 0.64 -0.33 -6.05
C GLY A 89 -0.61 -1.03 -5.48
N VAL A 90 -0.41 -1.96 -4.54
CA VAL A 90 -1.52 -2.63 -3.85
C VAL A 90 -2.33 -1.65 -2.99
N PHE A 91 -1.70 -0.68 -2.34
CA PHE A 91 -2.44 0.37 -1.61
C PHE A 91 -3.27 1.24 -2.54
N ILE A 92 -2.80 1.53 -3.75
CA ILE A 92 -3.56 2.28 -4.76
C ILE A 92 -4.80 1.48 -5.17
N VAL A 93 -4.64 0.18 -5.48
CA VAL A 93 -5.78 -0.74 -5.76
C VAL A 93 -6.76 -0.75 -4.59
N MET A 94 -6.27 -0.93 -3.35
CA MET A 94 -7.12 -0.96 -2.15
C MET A 94 -7.84 0.36 -1.88
N SER A 95 -7.27 1.49 -2.29
CA SER A 95 -7.92 2.80 -2.18
C SER A 95 -9.12 2.90 -3.11
N GLY A 96 -8.97 2.58 -4.40
CA GLY A 96 -10.09 2.53 -5.35
C GLY A 96 -11.19 1.54 -4.92
N PHE A 97 -10.78 0.34 -4.48
CA PHE A 97 -11.67 -0.69 -3.94
C PHE A 97 -12.51 -0.16 -2.76
N GLY A 98 -11.86 0.42 -1.76
CA GLY A 98 -12.51 0.89 -0.54
C GLY A 98 -13.48 2.05 -0.79
N LEU A 99 -13.15 2.94 -1.74
CA LEU A 99 -14.03 4.05 -2.11
C LEU A 99 -15.31 3.57 -2.79
N CYS A 100 -15.20 2.69 -3.78
CA CYS A 100 -16.38 2.14 -4.46
C CYS A 100 -17.25 1.29 -3.51
N LEU A 101 -16.64 0.42 -2.70
CA LEU A 101 -17.38 -0.35 -1.71
C LEU A 101 -18.10 0.53 -0.69
N SER A 102 -17.48 1.65 -0.27
CA SER A 102 -18.10 2.62 0.65
C SER A 102 -19.31 3.30 0.02
N LEU A 103 -19.22 3.74 -1.25
CA LEU A 103 -20.34 4.36 -1.96
C LEU A 103 -21.47 3.36 -2.24
N ALA A 104 -21.15 2.14 -2.61
CA ALA A 104 -22.13 1.09 -2.83
C ALA A 104 -22.95 0.80 -1.57
N ARG A 105 -22.30 0.74 -0.39
CA ARG A 105 -22.99 0.54 0.91
C ARG A 105 -23.92 1.67 1.29
N THR A 106 -23.69 2.88 0.81
CA THR A 106 -24.49 4.07 1.16
C THR A 106 -25.47 4.49 0.08
N GLY A 107 -25.48 3.78 -1.08
CA GLY A 107 -26.29 4.13 -2.25
C GLY A 107 -25.82 5.42 -2.95
N GLY A 108 -24.62 5.92 -2.60
CA GLY A 108 -24.05 7.15 -3.15
C GLY A 108 -23.32 7.99 -2.09
N PRO A 109 -22.85 9.20 -2.46
CA PRO A 109 -22.21 10.09 -1.52
C PRO A 109 -23.25 10.69 -0.55
N ARG A 110 -23.13 10.35 0.74
CA ARG A 110 -23.94 10.99 1.80
C ARG A 110 -23.60 12.48 1.84
N ASP A 111 -24.60 13.31 1.98
CA ASP A 111 -24.47 14.78 2.00
C ASP A 111 -23.81 15.36 0.73
N GLY A 112 -23.97 14.67 -0.41
CA GLY A 112 -23.38 15.05 -1.69
C GLY A 112 -21.84 14.91 -1.74
N TRP A 113 -21.27 15.36 -2.84
CA TRP A 113 -19.81 15.27 -3.03
C TRP A 113 -19.03 16.17 -2.06
N ALA A 114 -19.57 17.33 -1.68
CA ALA A 114 -18.92 18.21 -0.70
C ALA A 114 -18.79 17.52 0.68
N GLY A 115 -19.87 16.90 1.15
CA GLY A 115 -19.86 16.11 2.38
C GLY A 115 -18.89 14.90 2.29
N TRP A 116 -18.87 14.26 1.12
CA TRP A 116 -17.92 13.15 0.85
C TRP A 116 -16.47 13.64 0.97
N TYR A 117 -16.08 14.75 0.30
CA TYR A 117 -14.72 15.30 0.41
C TYR A 117 -14.38 15.68 1.85
N ARG A 118 -15.27 16.39 2.54
CA ARG A 118 -15.08 16.76 3.94
C ARG A 118 -14.78 15.52 4.80
N SER A 119 -15.55 14.44 4.61
CA SER A 119 -15.36 13.22 5.38
C SER A 119 -14.01 12.54 5.11
N ARG A 120 -13.50 12.62 3.86
CA ARG A 120 -12.21 12.06 3.46
C ARG A 120 -11.05 12.89 3.98
N LEU A 121 -11.10 14.20 3.84
CA LEU A 121 -10.07 15.11 4.36
C LEU A 121 -9.96 15.00 5.88
N LEU A 122 -11.09 14.99 6.59
CA LEU A 122 -11.11 14.79 8.05
C LEU A 122 -10.64 13.40 8.50
N ARG A 123 -10.56 12.43 7.61
CA ARG A 123 -9.96 11.12 7.89
C ARG A 123 -8.44 11.12 7.70
N LEU A 124 -7.94 11.89 6.71
CA LEU A 124 -6.53 11.85 6.32
C LEU A 124 -5.69 12.86 7.11
N PHE A 125 -6.12 14.12 7.16
CA PHE A 125 -5.31 15.22 7.67
C PHE A 125 -4.96 15.13 9.15
N PRO A 126 -5.84 14.72 10.09
CA PRO A 126 -5.49 14.67 11.50
C PRO A 126 -4.25 13.83 11.77
N MET A 127 -4.20 12.63 11.22
CA MET A 127 -3.06 11.75 11.40
C MET A 127 -1.81 12.26 10.66
N TYR A 128 -2.00 12.88 9.51
CA TYR A 128 -0.93 13.51 8.72
C TYR A 128 -0.29 14.68 9.49
N TRP A 129 -1.10 15.55 10.10
CA TRP A 129 -0.62 16.64 10.94
C TRP A 129 0.08 16.12 12.21
N ALA A 130 -0.48 15.11 12.85
CA ALA A 130 0.17 14.47 13.99
C ALA A 130 1.53 13.87 13.64
N ALA A 131 1.66 13.28 12.43
CA ALA A 131 2.93 12.78 11.94
C ALA A 131 3.96 13.90 11.69
N HIS A 132 3.54 15.09 11.20
CA HIS A 132 4.41 16.27 11.11
C HIS A 132 4.92 16.72 12.48
N LEU A 133 4.04 16.81 13.46
CA LEU A 133 4.41 17.17 14.82
C LEU A 133 5.35 16.13 15.46
N LEU A 134 5.06 14.85 15.26
CA LEU A 134 5.95 13.77 15.69
C LEU A 134 7.33 13.88 15.04
N TYR A 135 7.38 14.22 13.76
CA TYR A 135 8.64 14.44 13.07
C TYR A 135 9.49 15.55 13.73
N LEU A 136 8.88 16.65 14.17
CA LEU A 136 9.58 17.77 14.80
C LEU A 136 10.23 17.40 16.14
N VAL A 137 9.60 16.52 16.92
CA VAL A 137 10.05 16.17 18.27
C VAL A 137 10.85 14.86 18.33
N SER A 138 10.88 14.09 17.26
CA SER A 138 11.54 12.78 17.24
C SER A 138 13.05 12.91 17.08
N PRO A 139 13.88 12.31 17.97
CA PRO A 139 15.33 12.26 17.80
C PRO A 139 15.80 11.21 16.79
N PHE A 140 14.89 10.35 16.32
CA PHE A 140 15.22 9.22 15.42
C PHE A 140 15.00 9.59 13.96
N GLN A 141 15.60 10.69 13.53
CA GLN A 141 15.51 11.14 12.13
C GLN A 141 16.78 10.75 11.39
N ALA A 142 16.61 10.18 10.19
CA ALA A 142 17.73 9.88 9.32
C ALA A 142 18.35 11.16 8.72
N ARG A 143 17.56 12.23 8.61
CA ARG A 143 17.90 13.53 8.05
C ARG A 143 17.21 14.64 8.81
N LEU A 144 17.92 15.70 9.12
CA LEU A 144 17.36 16.97 9.57
C LEU A 144 17.14 17.85 8.35
N GLU A 145 15.90 18.06 7.97
CA GLU A 145 15.55 19.04 6.94
C GLU A 145 15.30 20.41 7.60
N PRO A 146 15.68 21.52 6.95
CA PRO A 146 15.39 22.84 7.50
C PRO A 146 13.89 23.09 7.54
N ILE A 147 13.43 23.70 8.62
CA ILE A 147 12.02 24.11 8.79
C ILE A 147 11.89 25.51 8.17
N ASP A 148 11.33 25.55 6.98
CA ASP A 148 11.08 26.78 6.22
C ASP A 148 9.65 26.78 5.65
N TYR A 149 9.36 27.64 4.66
CA TYR A 149 8.03 27.72 4.01
C TYR A 149 7.53 26.36 3.48
N ARG A 150 8.45 25.43 3.14
CA ARG A 150 8.10 24.07 2.68
C ARG A 150 7.37 23.26 3.76
N PHE A 151 7.66 23.54 5.04
CA PHE A 151 6.93 22.91 6.14
C PHE A 151 5.45 23.26 6.10
N ILE A 152 5.12 24.53 5.85
CA ILE A 152 3.73 25.01 5.74
C ILE A 152 3.05 24.35 4.52
N LEU A 153 3.70 24.38 3.36
CA LEU A 153 3.17 23.72 2.16
C LEU A 153 2.95 22.22 2.39
N SER A 154 3.93 21.52 2.95
CA SER A 154 3.82 20.11 3.32
C SER A 154 2.67 19.86 4.29
N PHE A 155 2.52 20.70 5.32
CA PHE A 155 1.46 20.57 6.31
C PHE A 155 0.05 20.67 5.71
N PHE A 156 -0.11 21.44 4.64
CA PHE A 156 -1.35 21.52 3.85
C PHE A 156 -1.48 20.45 2.76
N GLY A 157 -0.52 19.53 2.68
CA GLY A 157 -0.59 18.36 1.78
C GLY A 157 0.10 18.56 0.45
N ASP A 158 0.76 19.70 0.21
CA ASP A 158 1.55 19.89 -1.00
C ASP A 158 2.79 18.99 -0.98
N ARG A 159 2.99 18.27 -2.10
CA ARG A 159 4.12 17.40 -2.38
C ARG A 159 4.75 17.69 -3.75
N VAL A 160 4.33 18.77 -4.38
CA VAL A 160 4.64 19.08 -5.78
C VAL A 160 5.50 20.32 -5.92
N ILE A 161 5.20 21.40 -5.22
CA ILE A 161 5.77 22.73 -5.50
C ILE A 161 6.71 23.17 -4.38
N PRO A 162 8.02 23.35 -4.66
CA PRO A 162 8.72 23.01 -5.93
C PRO A 162 9.03 21.53 -6.05
N ILE A 163 8.79 20.98 -7.24
CA ILE A 163 8.71 19.54 -7.55
C ILE A 163 9.84 18.70 -6.93
N TYR A 164 11.11 19.09 -7.13
CA TYR A 164 12.24 18.29 -6.66
C TYR A 164 12.51 18.41 -5.15
N PHE A 165 12.09 19.51 -4.53
CA PHE A 165 12.36 19.77 -3.11
C PHE A 165 11.24 19.28 -2.20
N MET A 166 9.98 19.32 -2.67
CA MET A 166 8.83 18.92 -1.86
C MET A 166 8.61 17.40 -1.80
N PHE A 167 8.96 16.69 -2.87
CA PHE A 167 8.72 15.23 -2.94
C PHE A 167 9.34 14.47 -1.78
N TYR A 168 10.60 14.79 -1.45
CA TYR A 168 11.34 14.14 -0.37
C TYR A 168 11.39 14.93 0.94
N TYR A 169 10.72 16.07 1.01
CA TYR A 169 10.78 16.94 2.17
C TYR A 169 10.23 16.25 3.43
N LEU A 170 10.96 16.31 4.54
CA LEU A 170 10.73 15.67 5.83
C LEU A 170 10.72 14.12 5.76
N ASN A 171 9.69 13.54 5.23
CA ASN A 171 9.53 12.12 5.09
C ASN A 171 9.24 11.76 3.63
N PRO A 172 10.20 11.13 2.94
CA PRO A 172 10.03 10.75 1.54
C PRO A 172 8.80 9.88 1.26
N ALA A 173 8.36 9.03 2.21
CA ALA A 173 7.17 8.21 1.99
C ALA A 173 5.89 9.03 1.80
N TRP A 174 5.84 10.29 2.24
CA TRP A 174 4.62 11.11 2.17
C TRP A 174 4.20 11.52 0.75
N TRP A 175 5.00 11.20 -0.27
CA TRP A 175 4.57 11.37 -1.66
C TRP A 175 3.25 10.64 -1.97
N TYR A 176 3.02 9.49 -1.36
CA TYR A 176 1.78 8.73 -1.53
C TYR A 176 0.57 9.46 -0.93
N PHE A 177 0.74 10.29 0.11
CA PHE A 177 -0.32 11.15 0.61
C PHE A 177 -0.79 12.14 -0.46
N GLY A 178 0.14 12.79 -1.17
CA GLY A 178 -0.18 13.67 -2.30
C GLY A 178 -0.94 12.94 -3.41
N LEU A 179 -0.45 11.76 -3.81
CA LEU A 179 -1.14 10.92 -4.80
C LEU A 179 -2.59 10.58 -4.40
N ILE A 180 -2.82 10.23 -3.13
CA ILE A 180 -4.18 9.91 -2.66
C ILE A 180 -5.08 11.14 -2.69
N LEU A 181 -4.56 12.33 -2.40
CA LEU A 181 -5.33 13.57 -2.55
C LEU A 181 -5.71 13.83 -4.01
N GLU A 182 -4.78 13.65 -4.95
CA GLU A 182 -5.05 13.78 -6.39
C GLU A 182 -6.12 12.77 -6.86
N LEU A 183 -5.97 11.49 -6.47
CA LEU A 183 -6.94 10.44 -6.80
C LEU A 183 -8.32 10.69 -6.20
N TYR A 184 -8.39 11.25 -4.99
CA TYR A 184 -9.66 11.64 -4.39
C TYR A 184 -10.30 12.81 -5.14
N LEU A 185 -9.50 13.77 -5.61
CA LEU A 185 -9.99 14.92 -6.38
C LEU A 185 -10.67 14.46 -7.68
N VAL A 186 -10.08 13.53 -8.39
CA VAL A 186 -10.63 13.01 -9.67
C VAL A 186 -11.67 11.90 -9.48
N PHE A 187 -11.80 11.33 -8.29
CA PHE A 187 -12.65 10.15 -8.05
C PHE A 187 -14.12 10.33 -8.45
N PRO A 188 -14.83 11.46 -8.21
CA PRO A 188 -16.21 11.63 -8.66
C PRO A 188 -16.37 11.52 -10.17
N ILE A 189 -15.41 12.06 -10.92
CA ILE A 189 -15.37 11.99 -12.40
C ILE A 189 -15.17 10.54 -12.84
N LEU A 190 -14.20 9.86 -12.23
CA LEU A 190 -13.92 8.45 -12.53
C LEU A 190 -15.11 7.55 -12.20
N PHE A 191 -15.78 7.81 -11.09
CA PHE A 191 -16.97 7.06 -10.69
C PHE A 191 -18.14 7.25 -11.67
N ALA A 192 -18.39 8.48 -12.11
CA ALA A 192 -19.39 8.78 -13.13
C ALA A 192 -19.03 8.12 -14.48
N LEU A 193 -17.76 8.17 -14.86
CA LEU A 193 -17.25 7.55 -16.09
C LEU A 193 -17.38 6.03 -16.06
N MET A 194 -17.06 5.38 -14.96
CA MET A 194 -17.23 3.94 -14.77
C MET A 194 -18.71 3.51 -14.91
N ARG A 195 -19.62 4.31 -14.35
CA ARG A 195 -21.07 4.06 -14.50
C ARG A 195 -21.57 4.21 -15.93
N LYS A 196 -21.00 5.14 -16.69
CA LYS A 196 -21.40 5.43 -18.08
C LYS A 196 -20.83 4.38 -19.05
N LEU A 197 -19.57 4.00 -18.92
CA LEU A 197 -18.86 3.10 -19.84
C LEU A 197 -19.01 1.62 -19.48
N GLY A 198 -19.37 1.34 -18.22
CA GLY A 198 -19.24 0.00 -17.65
C GLY A 198 -17.80 -0.33 -17.23
N PRO A 199 -17.64 -1.35 -16.35
CA PRO A 199 -16.36 -1.61 -15.67
C PRO A 199 -15.22 -2.00 -16.64
N GLY A 200 -15.51 -2.77 -17.68
CA GLY A 200 -14.49 -3.23 -18.63
C GLY A 200 -13.89 -2.11 -19.47
N TRP A 201 -14.73 -1.30 -20.12
CA TRP A 201 -14.28 -0.16 -20.94
C TRP A 201 -13.65 0.94 -20.09
N PHE A 202 -14.18 1.16 -18.88
CA PHE A 202 -13.57 2.08 -17.93
C PHE A 202 -12.14 1.68 -17.55
N LEU A 203 -11.92 0.41 -17.20
CA LEU A 203 -10.58 -0.08 -16.87
C LEU A 203 -9.64 0.01 -18.07
N ALA A 204 -10.10 -0.35 -19.27
CA ALA A 204 -9.30 -0.24 -20.49
C ALA A 204 -8.90 1.22 -20.77
N LEU A 205 -9.83 2.16 -20.64
CA LEU A 205 -9.55 3.59 -20.81
C LEU A 205 -8.50 4.09 -19.80
N CYS A 206 -8.66 3.75 -18.52
CA CYS A 206 -7.70 4.15 -17.47
C CYS A 206 -6.32 3.51 -17.65
N ALA A 207 -6.27 2.27 -18.17
CA ALA A 207 -5.00 1.62 -18.49
C ALA A 207 -4.30 2.32 -19.67
N VAL A 208 -5.04 2.65 -20.73
CA VAL A 208 -4.51 3.41 -21.88
C VAL A 208 -4.03 4.79 -21.44
N GLU A 209 -4.81 5.49 -20.63
CA GLU A 209 -4.42 6.80 -20.08
C GLU A 209 -3.10 6.70 -19.30
N THR A 210 -2.98 5.69 -18.40
CA THR A 210 -1.74 5.46 -17.65
C THR A 210 -0.55 5.20 -18.57
N ILE A 211 -0.71 4.39 -19.60
CA ILE A 211 0.35 4.10 -20.58
C ILE A 211 0.76 5.39 -21.31
N VAL A 212 -0.22 6.18 -21.76
CA VAL A 212 0.04 7.45 -22.46
C VAL A 212 0.74 8.45 -21.55
N SER A 213 0.23 8.66 -20.33
CA SER A 213 0.85 9.55 -19.35
C SER A 213 2.29 9.17 -19.05
N ARG A 214 2.56 7.88 -18.82
CA ARG A 214 3.92 7.38 -18.59
C ARG A 214 4.80 7.51 -19.82
N TYR A 215 4.26 7.24 -21.02
CA TYR A 215 5.00 7.43 -22.27
C TYR A 215 5.41 8.90 -22.45
N LEU A 216 4.50 9.82 -22.23
CA LEU A 216 4.80 11.26 -22.31
C LEU A 216 5.87 11.67 -21.31
N VAL A 217 5.76 11.24 -20.05
CA VAL A 217 6.74 11.56 -19.00
C VAL A 217 8.13 11.01 -19.32
N ILE A 218 8.21 9.76 -19.78
CA ILE A 218 9.50 9.06 -19.98
C ILE A 218 10.16 9.47 -21.29
N PHE A 219 9.42 9.46 -22.41
CA PHE A 219 9.99 9.53 -23.75
C PHE A 219 9.85 10.90 -24.40
N VAL A 220 8.78 11.63 -24.11
CA VAL A 220 8.54 12.95 -24.73
C VAL A 220 9.13 14.06 -23.88
N PHE A 221 8.70 14.17 -22.61
CA PHE A 221 9.19 15.23 -21.75
C PHE A 221 10.54 14.90 -21.10
N LYS A 222 10.94 13.62 -21.10
CA LYS A 222 12.17 13.12 -20.49
C LYS A 222 12.34 13.58 -19.04
N THR A 223 11.23 13.70 -18.35
CA THR A 223 11.12 14.15 -16.95
C THR A 223 10.77 12.99 -16.05
N SER A 224 11.50 11.88 -16.16
CA SER A 224 11.27 10.65 -15.40
C SER A 224 11.58 10.80 -13.90
N GLY A 225 11.51 12.02 -13.37
CA GLY A 225 11.66 12.29 -11.94
C GLY A 225 10.61 11.51 -11.13
N TYR A 226 10.99 11.06 -9.97
CA TYR A 226 10.23 10.16 -9.09
C TYR A 226 8.78 10.61 -8.86
N TYR A 227 8.51 11.92 -8.79
CA TYR A 227 7.15 12.43 -8.62
C TYR A 227 6.25 12.00 -9.77
N LEU A 228 6.61 12.31 -11.01
CA LEU A 228 5.71 12.13 -12.14
C LEU A 228 5.38 10.65 -12.41
N LEU A 229 6.34 9.74 -12.27
CA LEU A 229 6.08 8.30 -12.46
C LEU A 229 5.43 7.64 -11.26
N GLY A 230 5.81 8.04 -10.05
CA GLY A 230 5.35 7.43 -8.81
C GLY A 230 4.07 8.05 -8.25
N ALA A 231 3.99 9.38 -8.22
CA ALA A 231 3.00 10.12 -7.45
C ALA A 231 2.01 10.95 -8.29
N PHE A 232 2.20 11.11 -9.59
CA PHE A 232 1.21 11.73 -10.45
C PHE A 232 0.06 10.75 -10.72
N PHE A 233 -1.18 11.16 -10.46
CA PHE A 233 -2.34 10.27 -10.55
C PHE A 233 -2.51 9.63 -11.93
N GLY A 234 -2.22 10.34 -13.03
CA GLY A 234 -2.31 9.81 -14.38
C GLY A 234 -1.39 8.61 -14.58
N CYS A 235 -0.17 8.65 -14.07
CA CYS A 235 0.78 7.53 -14.16
C CYS A 235 0.38 6.31 -13.30
N ARG A 236 -0.63 6.43 -12.42
CA ARG A 236 -1.07 5.41 -11.44
C ARG A 236 -2.56 5.10 -11.53
N LEU A 237 -3.24 5.59 -12.57
CA LEU A 237 -4.69 5.48 -12.69
C LEU A 237 -5.17 4.05 -12.96
N TRP A 238 -4.35 3.21 -13.62
CA TRP A 238 -4.66 1.80 -13.85
C TRP A 238 -4.93 1.05 -12.54
N GLU A 239 -4.01 1.12 -11.58
CA GLU A 239 -4.15 0.41 -10.31
C GLU A 239 -5.38 0.91 -9.54
N PHE A 240 -5.61 2.21 -9.53
CA PHE A 240 -6.78 2.78 -8.85
C PHE A 240 -8.10 2.35 -9.50
N ALA A 241 -8.17 2.40 -10.84
CA ALA A 241 -9.33 1.96 -11.62
C ALA A 241 -9.61 0.46 -11.46
N LEU A 242 -8.56 -0.37 -11.43
CA LEU A 242 -8.68 -1.79 -11.10
C LEU A 242 -9.36 -1.97 -9.74
N GLY A 243 -8.91 -1.23 -8.74
CA GLY A 243 -9.51 -1.24 -7.41
C GLY A 243 -10.99 -0.85 -7.44
N MET A 244 -11.34 0.20 -8.19
CA MET A 244 -12.74 0.64 -8.36
C MET A 244 -13.61 -0.47 -8.97
N VAL A 245 -13.13 -1.11 -10.03
CA VAL A 245 -13.85 -2.19 -10.72
C VAL A 245 -14.03 -3.40 -9.80
N VAL A 246 -12.95 -3.85 -9.15
CA VAL A 246 -12.99 -4.99 -8.24
C VAL A 246 -13.88 -4.69 -7.02
N GLY A 247 -13.84 -3.47 -6.46
CA GLY A 247 -14.69 -3.07 -5.34
C GLY A 247 -16.17 -3.06 -5.71
N THR A 248 -16.50 -2.60 -6.93
CA THR A 248 -17.87 -2.64 -7.46
C THR A 248 -18.34 -4.07 -7.69
N TRP A 249 -17.50 -4.90 -8.32
CA TRP A 249 -17.81 -6.32 -8.51
C TRP A 249 -18.00 -7.03 -7.16
N TYR A 250 -17.12 -6.80 -6.19
CA TYR A 250 -17.21 -7.37 -4.85
C TYR A 250 -18.51 -7.01 -4.13
N TRP A 251 -19.04 -5.81 -4.35
CA TRP A 251 -20.34 -5.42 -3.83
C TRP A 251 -21.49 -6.19 -4.45
N HIS A 252 -21.47 -6.39 -5.77
CA HIS A 252 -22.56 -7.06 -6.48
C HIS A 252 -22.57 -8.58 -6.31
N ASP A 253 -21.38 -9.20 -6.29
CA ASP A 253 -21.25 -10.67 -6.20
C ASP A 253 -19.96 -11.02 -5.44
N ARG A 254 -20.06 -10.93 -4.12
CA ARG A 254 -18.95 -11.22 -3.22
C ARG A 254 -18.45 -12.66 -3.36
N ALA A 255 -19.37 -13.63 -3.42
CA ALA A 255 -19.01 -15.05 -3.48
C ALA A 255 -18.19 -15.37 -4.72
N ARG A 256 -18.61 -14.83 -5.87
CA ARG A 256 -17.91 -15.02 -7.13
C ARG A 256 -16.58 -14.25 -7.17
N ALA A 257 -16.51 -13.07 -6.59
CA ALA A 257 -15.28 -12.30 -6.47
C ALA A 257 -14.26 -13.04 -5.60
N ASP A 258 -14.66 -13.50 -4.39
CA ASP A 258 -13.82 -14.32 -3.51
C ASP A 258 -13.35 -15.60 -4.22
N ALA A 259 -14.27 -16.34 -4.89
CA ALA A 259 -13.94 -17.56 -5.60
C ALA A 259 -12.93 -17.37 -6.75
N ARG A 260 -12.89 -16.19 -7.38
CA ARG A 260 -11.95 -15.88 -8.47
C ARG A 260 -10.62 -15.35 -7.94
N ILE A 261 -10.67 -14.34 -7.07
CA ILE A 261 -9.48 -13.65 -6.53
C ILE A 261 -8.67 -14.60 -5.64
N LEU A 262 -9.35 -15.37 -4.79
CA LEU A 262 -8.74 -16.26 -3.80
C LEU A 262 -8.54 -17.71 -4.31
N SER A 263 -8.62 -17.91 -5.62
CA SER A 263 -8.38 -19.23 -6.25
C SER A 263 -6.89 -19.45 -6.54
N PHE A 264 -6.51 -20.70 -6.75
CA PHE A 264 -5.18 -21.04 -7.29
C PHE A 264 -4.95 -20.42 -8.66
N GLY A 265 -5.98 -20.36 -9.53
CA GLY A 265 -5.91 -19.66 -10.81
C GLY A 265 -5.64 -18.16 -10.65
N GLY A 266 -6.24 -17.51 -9.63
CA GLY A 266 -5.95 -16.13 -9.27
C GLY A 266 -4.49 -15.92 -8.86
N LEU A 267 -3.92 -16.86 -8.07
CA LEU A 267 -2.49 -16.83 -7.70
C LEU A 267 -1.58 -16.98 -8.93
N VAL A 268 -1.85 -17.96 -9.79
CA VAL A 268 -1.06 -18.19 -11.00
C VAL A 268 -1.10 -16.97 -11.93
N ALA A 269 -2.30 -16.40 -12.14
CA ALA A 269 -2.46 -15.16 -12.90
C ALA A 269 -1.69 -14.00 -12.25
N GLY A 270 -1.78 -13.87 -10.93
CA GLY A 270 -1.04 -12.85 -10.16
C GLY A 270 0.47 -12.97 -10.36
N VAL A 271 1.02 -14.18 -10.23
CA VAL A 271 2.46 -14.44 -10.44
C VAL A 271 2.86 -14.13 -11.88
N ALA A 272 2.08 -14.58 -12.88
CA ALA A 272 2.39 -14.33 -14.29
C ALA A 272 2.38 -12.83 -14.61
N ILE A 273 1.36 -12.09 -14.16
CA ILE A 273 1.24 -10.64 -14.38
C ILE A 273 2.37 -9.89 -13.66
N TYR A 274 2.68 -10.24 -12.41
CA TYR A 274 3.77 -9.64 -11.64
C TYR A 274 5.13 -9.87 -12.32
N THR A 275 5.38 -11.09 -12.79
CA THR A 275 6.60 -11.44 -13.51
C THR A 275 6.70 -10.65 -14.81
N ALA A 276 5.62 -10.52 -15.59
CA ALA A 276 5.59 -9.67 -16.78
C ALA A 276 5.92 -8.21 -16.44
N GLY A 277 5.40 -7.70 -15.31
CA GLY A 277 5.73 -6.38 -14.78
C GLY A 277 7.22 -6.24 -14.45
N LEU A 278 7.84 -7.23 -13.82
CA LEU A 278 9.28 -7.22 -13.54
C LEU A 278 10.12 -7.20 -14.82
N TYR A 279 9.75 -7.99 -15.81
CA TYR A 279 10.45 -7.99 -17.10
C TYR A 279 10.29 -6.69 -17.89
N SER A 280 9.15 -6.00 -17.74
CA SER A 280 8.89 -4.74 -18.44
C SER A 280 9.83 -3.60 -18.03
N TYR A 281 10.52 -3.69 -16.90
CA TYR A 281 11.51 -2.69 -16.48
C TYR A 281 12.65 -2.52 -17.48
N ASP A 282 13.08 -3.60 -18.13
CA ASP A 282 14.27 -3.58 -18.98
C ASP A 282 13.95 -3.34 -20.47
N TYR A 283 12.67 -3.32 -20.84
CA TYR A 283 12.25 -3.18 -22.23
C TYR A 283 11.51 -1.87 -22.45
N SER A 284 12.18 -0.93 -23.11
CA SER A 284 11.54 0.28 -23.63
C SER A 284 10.78 -0.07 -24.93
N PRO A 285 9.51 0.27 -25.13
CA PRO A 285 8.64 1.11 -24.31
C PRO A 285 7.78 0.35 -23.26
N ALA A 286 7.99 -0.96 -23.07
CA ALA A 286 7.20 -1.79 -22.14
C ALA A 286 7.27 -1.28 -20.69
N TYR A 287 8.28 -0.48 -20.35
CA TYR A 287 8.39 0.20 -19.05
C TYR A 287 7.16 1.05 -18.70
N THR A 288 6.36 1.48 -19.68
CA THR A 288 5.10 2.18 -19.44
C THR A 288 4.04 1.32 -18.76
N LEU A 289 4.12 -0.02 -18.89
CA LEU A 289 3.18 -0.99 -18.33
C LEU A 289 3.52 -1.41 -16.90
N THR A 290 4.75 -1.16 -16.46
CA THR A 290 5.38 -1.79 -15.29
C THR A 290 4.53 -1.68 -14.04
N ASP A 291 4.18 -0.47 -13.60
CA ASP A 291 3.48 -0.27 -12.33
C ASP A 291 2.07 -0.87 -12.33
N GLY A 292 1.33 -0.73 -13.45
CA GLY A 292 0.01 -1.32 -13.62
C GLY A 292 0.04 -2.85 -13.53
N LEU A 293 1.02 -3.49 -14.19
CA LEU A 293 1.20 -4.95 -14.11
C LEU A 293 1.63 -5.39 -12.72
N ILE A 294 2.62 -4.70 -12.11
CA ILE A 294 3.11 -5.01 -10.77
C ILE A 294 2.00 -4.87 -9.73
N GLY A 295 1.28 -3.74 -9.73
CA GLY A 295 0.19 -3.51 -8.79
C GLY A 295 -0.94 -4.53 -8.93
N THR A 296 -1.31 -4.87 -10.18
CA THR A 296 -2.33 -5.89 -10.47
C THR A 296 -1.90 -7.28 -10.00
N GLY A 297 -0.70 -7.71 -10.41
CA GLY A 297 -0.19 -9.05 -10.07
C GLY A 297 0.01 -9.22 -8.57
N LEU A 298 0.60 -8.22 -7.92
CA LEU A 298 0.88 -8.25 -6.50
C LEU A 298 -0.40 -8.19 -5.65
N PHE A 299 -1.44 -7.46 -6.10
CA PHE A 299 -2.74 -7.50 -5.44
C PHE A 299 -3.30 -8.93 -5.37
N LEU A 300 -3.27 -9.70 -6.46
CA LEU A 300 -3.73 -11.08 -6.50
C LEU A 300 -2.88 -12.00 -5.61
N ILE A 301 -1.56 -11.85 -5.64
CA ILE A 301 -0.64 -12.63 -4.81
C ILE A 301 -0.89 -12.37 -3.33
N LEU A 302 -0.93 -11.10 -2.91
CA LEU A 302 -1.13 -10.75 -1.51
C LEU A 302 -2.55 -11.08 -1.02
N ALA A 303 -3.57 -11.04 -1.91
CA ALA A 303 -4.91 -11.51 -1.57
C ALA A 303 -4.90 -12.99 -1.19
N GLN A 304 -4.21 -13.81 -1.98
CA GLN A 304 -4.08 -15.24 -1.70
C GLN A 304 -3.27 -15.50 -0.42
N ILE A 305 -2.16 -14.81 -0.22
CA ILE A 305 -1.35 -14.95 1.00
C ILE A 305 -2.19 -14.54 2.23
N ALA A 306 -2.87 -13.40 2.18
CA ALA A 306 -3.74 -12.93 3.26
C ALA A 306 -4.88 -13.92 3.55
N TRP A 307 -5.44 -14.54 2.51
CA TRP A 307 -6.47 -15.57 2.68
C TRP A 307 -5.91 -16.84 3.35
N GLN A 308 -4.69 -17.24 3.06
CA GLN A 308 -4.06 -18.40 3.69
C GLN A 308 -3.73 -18.19 5.16
N THR A 309 -3.57 -16.94 5.63
CA THR A 309 -3.33 -16.67 7.06
C THR A 309 -4.48 -17.16 7.96
N ARG A 310 -5.67 -17.40 7.41
CA ARG A 310 -6.82 -17.99 8.14
C ARG A 310 -6.52 -19.31 8.83
N TRP A 311 -5.56 -20.08 8.32
CA TRP A 311 -5.10 -21.32 8.93
C TRP A 311 -4.28 -21.11 10.21
N PHE A 312 -3.84 -19.86 10.44
CA PHE A 312 -3.06 -19.45 11.59
C PHE A 312 -3.74 -18.25 12.26
N PRO A 313 -4.77 -18.46 13.12
CA PRO A 313 -5.64 -17.37 13.60
C PRO A 313 -4.91 -16.22 14.31
N ARG A 314 -3.78 -16.51 14.99
CA ARG A 314 -2.96 -15.47 15.63
C ARG A 314 -2.24 -14.62 14.59
N CYS A 315 -1.72 -15.23 13.54
CA CYS A 315 -1.07 -14.54 12.43
C CYS A 315 -2.10 -13.69 11.65
N GLU A 316 -3.25 -14.26 11.30
CA GLU A 316 -4.36 -13.54 10.66
C GLU A 316 -4.75 -12.30 11.48
N ALA A 317 -4.95 -12.46 12.78
CA ALA A 317 -5.34 -11.37 13.67
C ALA A 317 -4.26 -10.28 13.74
N ALA A 318 -2.99 -10.66 13.84
CA ALA A 318 -1.88 -9.72 13.91
C ALA A 318 -1.73 -8.93 12.59
N VAL A 319 -1.76 -9.61 11.46
CA VAL A 319 -1.62 -8.98 10.14
C VAL A 319 -2.84 -8.08 9.84
N ALA A 320 -4.06 -8.56 10.13
CA ALA A 320 -5.26 -7.75 9.99
C ALA A 320 -5.25 -6.52 10.91
N TYR A 321 -4.75 -6.65 12.14
CA TYR A 321 -4.58 -5.53 13.07
C TYR A 321 -3.64 -4.45 12.48
N VAL A 322 -2.49 -4.85 11.96
CA VAL A 322 -1.57 -3.91 11.28
C VAL A 322 -2.26 -3.27 10.06
N GLY A 323 -3.05 -4.03 9.31
CA GLY A 323 -3.79 -3.51 8.16
C GLY A 323 -4.86 -2.49 8.51
N ILE A 324 -5.46 -2.60 9.70
CA ILE A 324 -6.44 -1.63 10.22
C ILE A 324 -5.77 -0.26 10.45
N TYR A 325 -4.57 -0.27 11.01
CA TYR A 325 -3.78 0.91 11.35
C TYR A 325 -2.65 1.17 10.35
N SER A 326 -2.80 0.65 9.12
CA SER A 326 -1.77 0.77 8.08
C SER A 326 -1.51 2.22 7.65
N TYR A 327 -2.49 3.11 7.81
CA TYR A 327 -2.34 4.51 7.46
C TYR A 327 -1.40 5.26 8.41
N GLY A 328 -1.60 5.13 9.71
CA GLY A 328 -0.68 5.72 10.69
C GLY A 328 0.72 5.12 10.59
N PHE A 329 0.81 3.80 10.40
CA PHE A 329 2.09 3.14 10.20
C PHE A 329 2.79 3.63 8.93
N TYR A 330 2.06 3.80 7.82
CA TYR A 330 2.58 4.39 6.59
C TYR A 330 3.18 5.77 6.83
N LEU A 331 2.51 6.64 7.58
CA LEU A 331 2.96 8.00 7.80
C LEU A 331 4.23 8.11 8.65
N VAL A 332 4.50 7.13 9.52
CA VAL A 332 5.61 7.24 10.49
C VAL A 332 6.77 6.28 10.24
N HIS A 333 6.59 5.16 9.51
CA HIS A 333 7.56 4.07 9.48
C HIS A 333 8.92 4.42 8.87
N GLN A 334 8.96 5.19 7.79
CA GLN A 334 10.16 5.30 6.94
C GLN A 334 11.36 5.94 7.66
N PRO A 335 11.25 7.09 8.36
CA PRO A 335 12.39 7.67 9.07
C PRO A 335 13.02 6.70 10.08
N TYR A 336 12.16 5.98 10.83
CA TYR A 336 12.61 5.01 11.83
C TYR A 336 13.23 3.77 11.18
N ALA A 337 12.60 3.22 10.15
CA ALA A 337 13.13 2.06 9.42
C ALA A 337 14.52 2.37 8.82
N ILE A 338 14.69 3.55 8.23
CA ILE A 338 15.99 4.00 7.69
C ILE A 338 17.00 4.21 8.81
N TYR A 339 16.61 4.87 9.90
CA TYR A 339 17.48 5.10 11.05
C TYR A 339 18.04 3.80 11.59
N PHE A 340 17.17 2.84 11.92
CA PHE A 340 17.59 1.57 12.48
C PHE A 340 18.33 0.68 11.47
N GLY A 341 17.89 0.60 10.22
CA GLY A 341 18.58 -0.14 9.17
C GLY A 341 20.02 0.34 8.97
N SER A 342 20.24 1.65 9.04
CA SER A 342 21.58 2.23 8.92
C SER A 342 22.51 1.88 10.10
N ARG A 343 21.97 1.61 11.28
CA ARG A 343 22.75 1.30 12.50
C ARG A 343 23.17 -0.15 12.60
N VAL A 344 22.51 -1.06 11.86
CA VAL A 344 22.77 -2.50 11.91
C VAL A 344 23.58 -3.02 10.70
N ARG A 345 24.25 -2.14 9.97
CA ARG A 345 25.05 -2.49 8.77
C ARG A 345 26.22 -3.45 9.05
N TRP A 346 26.61 -3.62 10.29
CA TRP A 346 27.64 -4.56 10.76
C TRP A 346 27.16 -6.00 10.85
N MET A 347 25.83 -6.21 10.90
CA MET A 347 25.23 -7.55 10.93
C MET A 347 25.43 -8.28 9.60
N SER A 348 25.52 -9.60 9.66
CA SER A 348 25.37 -10.42 8.47
C SER A 348 23.93 -10.34 7.94
N MET A 349 23.72 -10.76 6.68
CA MET A 349 22.41 -10.68 6.05
C MET A 349 21.33 -11.48 6.80
N TRP A 350 21.69 -12.64 7.36
CA TRP A 350 20.74 -13.49 8.08
C TRP A 350 20.45 -12.95 9.49
N GLU A 351 21.44 -12.41 10.18
CA GLU A 351 21.22 -11.69 11.43
C GLU A 351 20.29 -10.50 11.23
N PHE A 352 20.53 -9.69 10.19
CA PHE A 352 19.63 -8.61 9.82
C PHE A 352 18.21 -9.10 9.52
N ALA A 353 18.08 -10.18 8.73
CA ALA A 353 16.77 -10.72 8.35
C ALA A 353 15.89 -11.06 9.57
N ILE A 354 16.52 -11.61 10.61
CA ILE A 354 15.83 -11.97 11.86
C ILE A 354 15.62 -10.73 12.75
N ALA A 355 16.64 -9.89 12.93
CA ALA A 355 16.59 -8.72 13.83
C ALA A 355 15.63 -7.64 13.35
N ALA A 356 15.40 -7.50 12.03
CA ALA A 356 14.47 -6.53 11.48
C ALA A 356 13.00 -6.87 11.80
N LEU A 357 12.64 -8.15 11.98
CA LEU A 357 11.24 -8.55 12.22
C LEU A 357 10.66 -7.98 13.53
N PRO A 358 11.28 -8.17 14.71
CA PRO A 358 10.77 -7.60 15.96
C PRO A 358 10.79 -6.07 15.93
N LEU A 359 11.76 -5.44 15.27
CA LEU A 359 11.82 -4.01 15.10
C LEU A 359 10.59 -3.49 14.34
N ILE A 360 10.28 -4.11 13.20
CA ILE A 360 9.13 -3.71 12.38
C ILE A 360 7.81 -3.98 13.11
N ALA A 361 7.72 -5.09 13.84
CA ALA A 361 6.57 -5.39 14.69
C ALA A 361 6.37 -4.32 15.79
N LEU A 362 7.45 -3.88 16.44
CA LEU A 362 7.42 -2.80 17.42
C LEU A 362 6.99 -1.48 16.80
N LEU A 363 7.53 -1.13 15.62
CA LEU A 363 7.13 0.07 14.91
C LEU A 363 5.65 0.03 14.51
N ALA A 364 5.15 -1.10 14.03
CA ALA A 364 3.74 -1.27 13.67
C ALA A 364 2.82 -1.14 14.90
N PHE A 365 3.23 -1.72 16.03
CA PHE A 365 2.49 -1.62 17.29
C PHE A 365 2.45 -0.17 17.81
N THR A 366 3.60 0.50 17.87
CA THR A 366 3.68 1.89 18.35
C THR A 366 2.93 2.86 17.44
N ALA A 367 3.01 2.67 16.11
CA ALA A 367 2.25 3.45 15.15
C ALA A 367 0.73 3.24 15.29
N SER A 368 0.29 2.01 15.55
CA SER A 368 -1.14 1.71 15.77
C SER A 368 -1.67 2.35 17.07
N TRP A 369 -0.85 2.37 18.12
CA TRP A 369 -1.18 3.06 19.36
C TRP A 369 -1.27 4.58 19.12
N PHE A 370 -0.31 5.15 18.40
CA PHE A 370 -0.28 6.57 18.06
C PHE A 370 -1.50 6.97 17.22
N GLU A 371 -1.85 6.20 16.18
CA GLU A 371 -3.05 6.46 15.37
C GLU A 371 -4.34 6.41 16.22
N ARG A 372 -4.46 5.47 17.15
CA ARG A 372 -5.61 5.39 18.07
C ARG A 372 -5.69 6.62 18.97
N ALA A 373 -4.56 7.07 19.51
CA ALA A 373 -4.51 8.26 20.37
C ALA A 373 -4.92 9.52 19.58
N VAL A 374 -4.39 9.71 18.38
CA VAL A 374 -4.75 10.83 17.50
C VAL A 374 -6.23 10.81 17.17
N ASN A 375 -6.77 9.67 16.74
CA ASN A 375 -8.19 9.54 16.41
C ASN A 375 -9.07 9.84 17.63
N ALA A 376 -8.71 9.35 18.83
CA ALA A 376 -9.47 9.62 20.05
C ALA A 376 -9.51 11.11 20.42
N ILE A 377 -8.40 11.82 20.24
CA ILE A 377 -8.33 13.28 20.47
C ILE A 377 -9.24 14.00 19.47
N PHE A 378 -9.13 13.70 18.18
CA PHE A 378 -9.91 14.36 17.15
C PHE A 378 -11.41 14.03 17.21
N ASP A 379 -11.79 12.81 17.58
CA ASP A 379 -13.20 12.44 17.78
C ASP A 379 -13.84 13.23 18.93
N ARG A 380 -13.06 13.53 19.99
CA ARG A 380 -13.52 14.41 21.09
C ARG A 380 -13.66 15.87 20.66
N VAL A 381 -12.63 16.40 19.95
CA VAL A 381 -12.60 17.81 19.51
C VAL A 381 -13.70 18.11 18.49
N LEU A 382 -14.04 17.14 17.63
CA LEU A 382 -15.04 17.33 16.58
C LEU A 382 -16.45 16.91 17.01
N GLU A 383 -16.67 16.61 18.31
CA GLU A 383 -17.96 16.15 18.87
C GLU A 383 -18.60 15.01 18.02
N ARG A 384 -17.78 14.08 17.53
CA ARG A 384 -18.28 12.92 16.81
C ARG A 384 -18.66 11.83 17.80
N PRO A 385 -19.99 11.68 18.14
CA PRO A 385 -20.40 10.59 19.01
C PRO A 385 -20.13 9.26 18.30
N GLY A 386 -19.21 8.48 18.86
CA GLY A 386 -19.18 7.04 18.68
C GLY A 386 -18.80 6.52 17.30
N ARG A 387 -17.55 6.71 16.86
CA ARG A 387 -16.89 5.56 16.24
C ARG A 387 -16.63 4.56 17.34
N ALA A 388 -17.54 3.57 17.49
CA ALA A 388 -17.31 2.45 18.37
C ALA A 388 -15.89 1.93 18.10
N THR A 389 -14.99 2.11 19.04
CA THR A 389 -13.75 1.35 19.12
C THR A 389 -14.15 -0.10 18.93
N PRO A 390 -13.50 -0.88 18.04
CA PRO A 390 -13.76 -2.30 17.98
C PRO A 390 -13.59 -2.82 19.40
N ALA A 391 -14.67 -3.30 20.00
CA ALA A 391 -14.66 -3.83 21.35
C ALA A 391 -13.51 -4.82 21.41
N SER A 392 -12.55 -4.56 22.29
CA SER A 392 -11.54 -5.53 22.67
C SER A 392 -12.31 -6.80 23.07
N GLY A 393 -12.18 -7.85 22.24
CA GLY A 393 -12.83 -9.14 22.49
C GLY A 393 -12.23 -9.85 23.70
N SER A 394 -12.48 -9.29 24.91
CA SER A 394 -12.14 -9.90 26.20
C SER A 394 -13.38 -10.34 27.00
N GLY A 395 -14.46 -10.67 26.29
CA GLY A 395 -15.74 -11.01 26.91
C GLY A 395 -16.41 -12.31 26.46
N ALA A 396 -15.64 -13.31 25.97
CA ALA A 396 -16.25 -14.58 25.56
C ALA A 396 -15.39 -15.82 25.86
N ILE A 397 -14.73 -15.83 27.04
CA ILE A 397 -14.19 -17.06 27.64
C ILE A 397 -14.63 -17.08 29.10
N ARG A 398 -15.94 -17.26 29.34
CA ARG A 398 -16.54 -17.76 30.60
C ARG A 398 -17.99 -18.10 30.30
N ALA A 399 -18.28 -19.27 29.74
CA ALA A 399 -19.49 -20.04 29.91
C ALA A 399 -19.48 -21.28 29.01
N ALA A 400 -18.58 -22.23 29.26
CA ALA A 400 -18.70 -23.61 28.81
C ALA A 400 -17.87 -24.52 29.74
N SER A 401 -18.11 -24.43 31.04
CA SER A 401 -17.75 -25.50 31.98
C SER A 401 -18.91 -25.65 32.97
N GLY A 402 -19.84 -26.48 32.59
CA GLY A 402 -20.98 -26.81 33.49
C GLY A 402 -22.13 -27.45 32.71
N ARG A 403 -21.95 -28.67 32.26
CA ARG A 403 -22.83 -29.85 32.43
C ARG A 403 -22.41 -30.94 31.46
#